data_d74658ff21dece82cc6114d3fb2bd86d
#
_entry.id   d74658ff21dece82cc6114d3fb2bd86d
#
_cell.length_a   1.000
_cell.length_b   1.000
_cell.length_c   1.000
_cell.angle_alpha   90.00
_cell.angle_beta   90.00
_cell.angle_gamma   90.00
#
_symmetry.space_group_name_H-M   'P 1'
#
loop_
_entity.id
_entity.type
_entity.pdbx_description
1 polymer ?
#
loop_
_entity_poly.entity_id
_entity_poly.type
_entity_poly.pdbx_seq_one_letter_code
_entity_poly.pdbx_strand_id
1 'polypeptide(L)'
;MIKSIICDLLGIERPLFQGGMAWIADAKLAAAVSNAGGLGLISSINFGTEAVREEIRKCKTLTDKPFGVNIMLQAPNAGEVADMIIEEGVKIVTTGAGSPAAYMEKWKAAGIKVIPVVASVAYALKMQELGATAVVAEGAESGGHIGDIHTMALVPQVVDALDIPVLAAGGIFDGRGVAAAFMLGAKGVQVGTRFLIADECHIHENYKARLIAASDVSTMVTGKSLGDAVRGLKTPFTKKFFKMEYDPAVPKEEVLKFGTGSMRKAVFDGDLAGGSFLAGEVAGMIKKKETAKEIVEDLMDGAEKLLAGVPGFLA
;
A
#
# COMPACT_ATOMS: atom_id res chain seq x y z
N MET A 1 23.40 -4.41 -6.09
CA MET A 1 22.28 -4.35 -5.09
C MET A 1 22.20 -2.95 -4.53
N ILE A 2 21.02 -2.34 -4.56
CA ILE A 2 20.78 -0.99 -4.03
C ILE A 2 20.98 -1.01 -2.51
N LYS A 3 21.94 -0.21 -2.01
CA LYS A 3 22.14 -0.03 -0.57
C LYS A 3 21.14 1.01 -0.04
N SER A 4 20.44 0.67 1.03
CA SER A 4 19.49 1.58 1.66
C SER A 4 19.46 1.38 3.17
N ILE A 5 19.37 2.47 3.90
CA ILE A 5 19.19 2.45 5.37
C ILE A 5 17.92 1.69 5.78
N ILE A 6 16.91 1.63 4.91
CA ILE A 6 15.68 0.85 5.16
C ILE A 6 16.01 -0.64 5.32
N CYS A 7 16.95 -1.16 4.52
CA CYS A 7 17.38 -2.56 4.62
C CYS A 7 18.01 -2.84 5.99
N ASP A 8 18.90 -1.97 6.44
CA ASP A 8 19.58 -2.12 7.73
C ASP A 8 18.61 -1.98 8.91
N LEU A 9 17.68 -1.02 8.81
CA LEU A 9 16.69 -0.77 9.85
C LEU A 9 15.71 -1.93 10.04
N LEU A 10 15.33 -2.61 8.96
CA LEU A 10 14.25 -3.60 8.97
C LEU A 10 14.73 -5.03 8.80
N GLY A 11 16.01 -5.24 8.50
CA GLY A 11 16.58 -6.57 8.25
C GLY A 11 16.12 -7.19 6.93
N ILE A 12 15.75 -6.38 5.93
CA ILE A 12 15.33 -6.83 4.60
C ILE A 12 16.46 -6.65 3.58
N GLU A 13 16.41 -7.40 2.48
CA GLU A 13 17.47 -7.38 1.47
C GLU A 13 17.25 -6.29 0.41
N ARG A 14 15.99 -5.97 0.13
CA ARG A 14 15.57 -5.02 -0.92
C ARG A 14 14.65 -3.96 -0.31
N PRO A 15 14.89 -2.66 -0.52
CA PRO A 15 14.10 -1.58 0.10
C PRO A 15 12.75 -1.39 -0.62
N LEU A 16 11.94 -2.46 -0.61
CA LEU A 16 10.65 -2.55 -1.25
C LEU A 16 9.63 -3.15 -0.29
N PHE A 17 8.49 -2.47 -0.15
CA PHE A 17 7.33 -2.97 0.59
C PHE A 17 6.21 -3.35 -0.39
N GLN A 18 5.56 -4.46 -0.13
CA GLN A 18 4.22 -4.67 -0.69
C GLN A 18 3.23 -3.95 0.23
N GLY A 19 2.43 -3.04 -0.33
CA GLY A 19 1.49 -2.22 0.44
C GLY A 19 0.40 -3.03 1.13
N GLY A 20 -0.05 -2.58 2.29
CA GLY A 20 -1.22 -3.14 2.98
C GLY A 20 -2.48 -2.90 2.14
N MET A 21 -3.11 -3.96 1.66
CA MET A 21 -4.30 -3.91 0.81
C MET A 21 -5.46 -4.60 1.51
N ALA A 22 -6.52 -3.83 1.81
CA ALA A 22 -7.71 -4.31 2.50
C ALA A 22 -8.31 -5.55 1.81
N TRP A 23 -8.66 -6.60 2.57
CA TRP A 23 -9.16 -7.89 2.08
C TRP A 23 -8.18 -8.72 1.23
N ILE A 24 -7.01 -8.20 0.88
CA ILE A 24 -6.14 -8.76 -0.17
C ILE A 24 -4.79 -9.24 0.40
N ALA A 25 -4.14 -8.39 1.18
CA ALA A 25 -2.80 -8.67 1.70
C ALA A 25 -2.87 -9.65 2.88
N ASP A 26 -2.71 -10.92 2.55
CA ASP A 26 -2.74 -12.06 3.46
C ASP A 26 -1.32 -12.62 3.74
N ALA A 27 -1.25 -13.65 4.56
CA ALA A 27 -0.01 -14.33 4.91
C ALA A 27 0.75 -14.90 3.69
N LYS A 28 0.03 -15.40 2.69
CA LYS A 28 0.63 -16.02 1.51
C LYS A 28 1.36 -14.99 0.66
N LEU A 29 0.70 -13.87 0.37
CA LEU A 29 1.31 -12.77 -0.38
C LEU A 29 2.46 -12.14 0.41
N ALA A 30 2.24 -11.85 1.70
CA ALA A 30 3.26 -11.25 2.55
C ALA A 30 4.52 -12.12 2.64
N ALA A 31 4.38 -13.43 2.89
CA ALA A 31 5.51 -14.35 2.95
C ALA A 31 6.25 -14.45 1.61
N ALA A 32 5.53 -14.47 0.47
CA ALA A 32 6.16 -14.54 -0.85
C ALA A 32 7.03 -13.30 -1.15
N VAL A 33 6.54 -12.11 -0.81
CA VAL A 33 7.32 -10.86 -0.95
C VAL A 33 8.52 -10.83 -0.01
N SER A 34 8.35 -11.27 1.24
CA SER A 34 9.45 -11.35 2.21
C SER A 34 10.52 -12.35 1.78
N ASN A 35 10.12 -13.51 1.27
CA ASN A 35 11.04 -14.52 0.71
C ASN A 35 11.78 -14.01 -0.54
N ALA A 36 11.22 -13.08 -1.28
CA ALA A 36 11.87 -12.38 -2.40
C ALA A 36 12.80 -11.24 -1.97
N GLY A 37 12.97 -11.03 -0.65
CA GLY A 37 13.89 -10.05 -0.07
C GLY A 37 13.28 -8.69 0.22
N GLY A 38 12.00 -8.44 -0.11
CA GLY A 38 11.25 -7.23 0.27
C GLY A 38 10.62 -7.31 1.66
N LEU A 39 9.69 -6.43 1.96
CA LEU A 39 8.83 -6.48 3.15
C LEU A 39 7.39 -6.77 2.72
N GLY A 40 6.92 -7.96 3.00
CA GLY A 40 5.49 -8.30 2.88
C GLY A 40 4.70 -7.76 4.07
N LEU A 41 3.49 -7.28 3.81
CA LEU A 41 2.60 -6.75 4.84
C LEU A 41 1.28 -7.52 4.85
N ILE A 42 0.86 -7.97 6.04
CA ILE A 42 -0.48 -8.49 6.28
C ILE A 42 -1.40 -7.32 6.58
N SER A 43 -2.56 -7.24 5.95
CA SER A 43 -3.55 -6.20 6.24
C SER A 43 -4.47 -6.62 7.38
N SER A 44 -4.64 -5.74 8.37
CA SER A 44 -5.65 -5.94 9.43
C SER A 44 -7.05 -5.47 9.04
N ILE A 45 -7.18 -4.85 7.87
CA ILE A 45 -8.41 -4.17 7.47
C ILE A 45 -9.50 -5.20 7.14
N ASN A 46 -10.65 -5.04 7.77
CA ASN A 46 -11.86 -5.83 7.56
C ASN A 46 -11.80 -7.29 8.04
N PHE A 47 -10.72 -7.69 8.71
CA PHE A 47 -10.64 -8.95 9.42
C PHE A 47 -10.89 -8.72 10.92
N GLY A 48 -11.54 -9.66 11.59
CA GLY A 48 -11.58 -9.68 13.06
C GLY A 48 -10.18 -9.87 13.63
N THR A 49 -9.93 -9.40 14.85
CA THR A 49 -8.62 -9.46 15.51
C THR A 49 -8.02 -10.87 15.51
N GLU A 50 -8.83 -11.89 15.75
CA GLU A 50 -8.37 -13.28 15.75
C GLU A 50 -7.99 -13.78 14.35
N ALA A 51 -8.71 -13.39 13.30
CA ALA A 51 -8.34 -13.74 11.93
C ALA A 51 -6.99 -13.11 11.52
N VAL A 52 -6.70 -11.89 11.97
CA VAL A 52 -5.37 -11.26 11.77
C VAL A 52 -4.29 -12.05 12.53
N ARG A 53 -4.58 -12.50 13.73
CA ARG A 53 -3.67 -13.36 14.52
C ARG A 53 -3.35 -14.66 13.77
N GLU A 54 -4.35 -15.30 13.22
CA GLU A 54 -4.18 -16.53 12.41
C GLU A 54 -3.31 -16.28 11.18
N GLU A 55 -3.53 -15.18 10.47
CA GLU A 55 -2.69 -14.81 9.32
C GLU A 55 -1.24 -14.51 9.75
N ILE A 56 -0.99 -13.85 10.89
CA ILE A 56 0.37 -13.67 11.42
C ILE A 56 1.04 -15.00 11.70
N ARG A 57 0.36 -15.92 12.40
CA ARG A 57 0.89 -17.25 12.72
C ARG A 57 1.15 -18.07 11.47
N LYS A 58 0.25 -18.03 10.51
CA LYS A 58 0.42 -18.66 9.21
C LYS A 58 1.62 -18.08 8.45
N CYS A 59 1.80 -16.76 8.43
CA CYS A 59 2.95 -16.13 7.78
C CYS A 59 4.28 -16.64 8.38
N LYS A 60 4.35 -16.76 9.71
CA LYS A 60 5.53 -17.33 10.42
C LYS A 60 5.84 -18.78 10.03
N THR A 61 4.87 -19.54 9.51
CA THR A 61 5.14 -20.88 8.98
C THR A 61 5.61 -20.88 7.52
N LEU A 62 5.42 -19.78 6.79
CA LEU A 62 5.73 -19.64 5.37
C LEU A 62 7.05 -18.91 5.11
N THR A 63 7.59 -18.18 6.09
CA THR A 63 8.83 -17.41 5.95
C THR A 63 9.53 -17.21 7.29
N ASP A 64 10.87 -17.24 7.25
CA ASP A 64 11.76 -16.83 8.34
C ASP A 64 12.22 -15.36 8.16
N LYS A 65 11.83 -14.72 7.05
CA LYS A 65 12.21 -13.35 6.73
C LYS A 65 11.30 -12.35 7.45
N PRO A 66 11.76 -11.10 7.65
CA PRO A 66 10.92 -10.05 8.21
C PRO A 66 9.64 -9.82 7.39
N PHE A 67 8.52 -9.69 8.08
CA PHE A 67 7.25 -9.22 7.54
C PHE A 67 6.59 -8.24 8.53
N GLY A 68 5.61 -7.49 8.10
CA GLY A 68 4.91 -6.55 8.95
C GLY A 68 3.39 -6.68 8.89
N VAL A 69 2.72 -5.86 9.70
CA VAL A 69 1.25 -5.74 9.71
C VAL A 69 0.87 -4.30 9.38
N ASN A 70 -0.06 -4.13 8.46
CA ASN A 70 -0.66 -2.83 8.15
C ASN A 70 -1.95 -2.66 8.95
N ILE A 71 -2.04 -1.58 9.74
CA ILE A 71 -3.19 -1.28 10.58
C ILE A 71 -3.90 -0.03 10.07
N MET A 72 -5.19 -0.17 9.73
CA MET A 72 -6.08 0.96 9.48
C MET A 72 -6.58 1.49 10.83
N LEU A 73 -6.14 2.67 11.21
CA LEU A 73 -6.37 3.22 12.55
C LEU A 73 -7.82 3.65 12.81
N GLN A 74 -8.62 3.84 11.76
CA GLN A 74 -10.06 4.09 11.86
C GLN A 74 -10.90 2.79 12.03
N ALA A 75 -10.29 1.61 11.91
CA ALA A 75 -11.01 0.37 12.10
C ALA A 75 -11.50 0.22 13.55
N PRO A 76 -12.73 -0.27 13.80
CA PRO A 76 -13.27 -0.39 15.15
C PRO A 76 -12.41 -1.25 16.09
N ASN A 77 -11.72 -2.23 15.57
CA ASN A 77 -10.83 -3.15 16.30
C ASN A 77 -9.36 -2.74 16.29
N ALA A 78 -9.02 -1.51 15.85
CA ALA A 78 -7.62 -1.07 15.76
C ALA A 78 -6.87 -1.17 17.10
N GLY A 79 -7.53 -0.88 18.22
CA GLY A 79 -6.95 -1.01 19.57
C GLY A 79 -6.61 -2.47 19.94
N GLU A 80 -7.52 -3.40 19.67
CA GLU A 80 -7.32 -4.83 19.93
C GLU A 80 -6.18 -5.38 19.05
N VAL A 81 -6.15 -5.01 17.77
CA VAL A 81 -5.07 -5.40 16.86
C VAL A 81 -3.74 -4.81 17.33
N ALA A 82 -3.74 -3.55 17.81
CA ALA A 82 -2.54 -2.89 18.31
C ALA A 82 -1.92 -3.58 19.53
N ASP A 83 -2.71 -4.22 20.37
CA ASP A 83 -2.23 -5.04 21.49
C ASP A 83 -1.83 -6.45 21.03
N MET A 84 -2.64 -7.07 20.21
CA MET A 84 -2.43 -8.42 19.70
C MET A 84 -1.10 -8.57 18.93
N ILE A 85 -0.70 -7.59 18.13
CA ILE A 85 0.57 -7.65 17.38
C ILE A 85 1.80 -7.65 18.30
N ILE A 86 1.70 -7.05 19.51
CA ILE A 86 2.76 -7.12 20.53
C ILE A 86 2.85 -8.55 21.06
N GLU A 87 1.71 -9.16 21.42
CA GLU A 87 1.63 -10.54 21.90
C GLU A 87 2.19 -11.53 20.87
N GLU A 88 1.88 -11.31 19.58
CA GLU A 88 2.39 -12.12 18.49
C GLU A 88 3.85 -11.79 18.10
N GLY A 89 4.50 -10.83 18.77
CA GLY A 89 5.89 -10.49 18.53
C GLY A 89 6.19 -9.89 17.15
N VAL A 90 5.20 -9.25 16.52
CA VAL A 90 5.38 -8.49 15.27
C VAL A 90 6.40 -7.37 15.48
N LYS A 91 7.33 -7.18 14.54
CA LYS A 91 8.42 -6.20 14.68
C LYS A 91 8.26 -4.97 13.81
N ILE A 92 7.39 -5.01 12.80
CA ILE A 92 7.20 -3.93 11.83
C ILE A 92 5.73 -3.67 11.64
N VAL A 93 5.31 -2.42 11.79
CA VAL A 93 3.94 -1.97 11.60
C VAL A 93 3.90 -0.80 10.64
N THR A 94 3.04 -0.87 9.63
CA THR A 94 2.63 0.29 8.85
C THR A 94 1.24 0.72 9.28
N THR A 95 0.94 2.01 9.19
CA THR A 95 -0.38 2.52 9.56
C THR A 95 -0.94 3.44 8.49
N GLY A 96 -2.25 3.39 8.30
CA GLY A 96 -2.98 4.29 7.43
C GLY A 96 -4.29 4.76 8.06
N ALA A 97 -4.92 5.78 7.47
CA ALA A 97 -6.24 6.29 7.87
C ALA A 97 -6.35 6.62 9.36
N GLY A 98 -5.57 7.58 9.84
CA GLY A 98 -5.60 8.03 11.24
C GLY A 98 -4.22 8.18 11.86
N SER A 99 -4.15 8.64 13.12
CA SER A 99 -2.91 8.87 13.84
C SER A 99 -2.57 7.69 14.76
N PRO A 100 -1.33 7.16 14.72
CA PRO A 100 -0.89 6.09 15.62
C PRO A 100 -0.56 6.57 17.04
N ALA A 101 -0.76 7.85 17.37
CA ALA A 101 -0.33 8.47 18.64
C ALA A 101 -0.72 7.67 19.88
N ALA A 102 -1.95 7.12 19.90
CA ALA A 102 -2.44 6.33 21.03
C ALA A 102 -1.66 5.01 21.26
N TYR A 103 -0.93 4.54 20.27
CA TYR A 103 -0.24 3.24 20.31
C TYR A 103 1.28 3.35 20.30
N MET A 104 1.84 4.52 19.94
CA MET A 104 3.27 4.71 19.71
C MET A 104 4.14 4.31 20.90
N GLU A 105 3.78 4.73 22.12
CA GLU A 105 4.59 4.42 23.32
C GLU A 105 4.70 2.91 23.55
N LYS A 106 3.56 2.20 23.52
CA LYS A 106 3.55 0.75 23.75
C LYS A 106 4.27 -0.01 22.64
N TRP A 107 4.11 0.40 21.38
CA TRP A 107 4.82 -0.22 20.26
C TRP A 107 6.34 0.00 20.32
N LYS A 108 6.77 1.22 20.65
CA LYS A 108 8.20 1.53 20.85
C LYS A 108 8.79 0.73 22.02
N ALA A 109 8.07 0.62 23.13
CA ALA A 109 8.50 -0.19 24.28
C ALA A 109 8.62 -1.68 23.93
N ALA A 110 7.79 -2.19 23.02
CA ALA A 110 7.87 -3.55 22.48
C ALA A 110 8.93 -3.73 21.36
N GLY A 111 9.67 -2.66 21.02
CA GLY A 111 10.69 -2.66 19.98
C GLY A 111 10.11 -2.74 18.56
N ILE A 112 8.84 -2.36 18.37
CA ILE A 112 8.18 -2.34 17.07
C ILE A 112 8.62 -1.10 16.30
N LYS A 113 9.00 -1.29 15.05
CA LYS A 113 9.30 -0.22 14.09
C LYS A 113 8.01 0.23 13.41
N VAL A 114 7.64 1.50 13.60
CA VAL A 114 6.38 2.07 13.13
C VAL A 114 6.64 2.94 11.91
N ILE A 115 5.94 2.66 10.80
CA ILE A 115 6.13 3.30 9.51
C ILE A 115 4.75 3.77 8.99
N PRO A 116 4.31 4.97 9.36
CA PRO A 116 3.03 5.52 8.90
C PRO A 116 3.03 5.86 7.41
N VAL A 117 1.88 5.66 6.75
CA VAL A 117 1.61 6.17 5.41
C VAL A 117 1.10 7.60 5.52
N VAL A 118 1.70 8.52 4.78
CA VAL A 118 1.42 9.96 4.82
C VAL A 118 1.18 10.52 3.42
N ALA A 119 0.27 11.48 3.30
CA ALA A 119 -0.07 12.15 2.05
C ALA A 119 0.21 13.66 2.06
N SER A 120 0.92 14.16 3.10
CA SER A 120 1.31 15.57 3.20
C SER A 120 2.52 15.76 4.10
N VAL A 121 3.27 16.85 3.88
CA VAL A 121 4.41 17.24 4.72
C VAL A 121 4.00 17.47 6.17
N ALA A 122 2.91 18.20 6.40
CA ALA A 122 2.45 18.49 7.76
C ALA A 122 2.15 17.20 8.56
N TYR A 123 1.56 16.19 7.91
CA TYR A 123 1.30 14.92 8.56
C TYR A 123 2.58 14.10 8.76
N ALA A 124 3.52 14.17 7.82
CA ALA A 124 4.82 13.51 7.91
C ALA A 124 5.65 14.04 9.10
N LEU A 125 5.73 15.35 9.28
CA LEU A 125 6.39 15.99 10.43
C LEU A 125 5.78 15.53 11.76
N LYS A 126 4.44 15.49 11.85
CA LYS A 126 3.77 14.96 13.04
C LYS A 126 4.12 13.50 13.33
N MET A 127 4.29 12.67 12.30
CA MET A 127 4.70 11.27 12.49
C MET A 127 6.14 11.16 12.97
N GLN A 128 7.04 12.00 12.48
CA GLN A 128 8.42 12.09 13.00
C GLN A 128 8.44 12.51 14.47
N GLU A 129 7.67 13.55 14.86
CA GLU A 129 7.56 14.00 16.25
C GLU A 129 7.05 12.89 17.19
N LEU A 130 6.14 12.04 16.72
CA LEU A 130 5.65 10.87 17.47
C LEU A 130 6.71 9.76 17.57
N GLY A 131 7.81 9.86 16.83
CA GLY A 131 8.92 8.90 16.84
C GLY A 131 8.74 7.74 15.86
N ALA A 132 8.13 7.99 14.71
CA ALA A 132 8.09 7.02 13.61
C ALA A 132 9.52 6.65 13.18
N THR A 133 9.72 5.38 12.80
CA THR A 133 11.02 4.87 12.33
C THR A 133 11.34 5.35 10.91
N ALA A 134 10.34 5.46 10.07
CA ALA A 134 10.33 5.95 8.70
C ALA A 134 8.89 6.36 8.34
N VAL A 135 8.68 6.94 7.17
CA VAL A 135 7.33 7.18 6.63
C VAL A 135 7.22 6.66 5.19
N VAL A 136 6.00 6.33 4.76
CA VAL A 136 5.66 6.09 3.36
C VAL A 136 4.94 7.32 2.83
N ALA A 137 5.56 8.10 1.96
CA ALA A 137 4.94 9.23 1.26
C ALA A 137 4.14 8.68 0.06
N GLU A 138 2.82 8.67 0.18
CA GLU A 138 1.92 8.07 -0.81
C GLU A 138 1.21 9.15 -1.64
N GLY A 139 1.55 9.18 -2.93
CA GLY A 139 0.95 10.09 -3.89
C GLY A 139 -0.43 9.66 -4.40
N ALA A 140 -1.13 10.63 -4.99
CA ALA A 140 -2.51 10.49 -5.47
C ALA A 140 -2.70 9.48 -6.62
N GLU A 141 -1.62 8.99 -7.24
CA GLU A 141 -1.65 7.94 -8.26
C GLU A 141 -1.92 6.56 -7.68
N SER A 142 -1.88 6.40 -6.36
CA SER A 142 -2.12 5.12 -5.68
C SER A 142 -3.56 4.62 -5.83
N GLY A 143 -3.79 3.35 -5.54
CA GLY A 143 -5.12 2.74 -5.45
C GLY A 143 -5.63 2.74 -4.01
N GLY A 144 -6.95 2.74 -3.84
CA GLY A 144 -7.57 2.85 -2.52
C GLY A 144 -7.68 4.31 -2.07
N HIS A 145 -7.60 4.56 -0.77
CA HIS A 145 -7.65 5.92 -0.22
C HIS A 145 -6.43 6.73 -0.67
N ILE A 146 -6.69 7.96 -1.12
CA ILE A 146 -5.65 8.83 -1.67
C ILE A 146 -5.71 10.24 -1.08
N GLY A 147 -4.53 10.88 -1.02
CA GLY A 147 -4.42 12.32 -0.84
C GLY A 147 -4.59 13.10 -2.16
N ASP A 148 -4.31 14.40 -2.13
CA ASP A 148 -4.44 15.27 -3.31
C ASP A 148 -3.10 15.51 -4.03
N ILE A 149 -1.95 15.24 -3.39
CA ILE A 149 -0.63 15.55 -3.94
C ILE A 149 -0.07 14.32 -4.67
N HIS A 150 0.42 14.52 -5.89
CA HIS A 150 1.03 13.48 -6.70
C HIS A 150 2.46 13.16 -6.26
N THR A 151 2.91 11.94 -6.51
CA THR A 151 4.18 11.36 -6.03
C THR A 151 5.40 12.21 -6.40
N MET A 152 5.48 12.69 -7.65
CA MET A 152 6.59 13.53 -8.14
C MET A 152 6.73 14.83 -7.32
N ALA A 153 5.65 15.41 -6.84
CA ALA A 153 5.65 16.63 -6.03
C ALA A 153 5.72 16.35 -4.53
N LEU A 154 5.10 15.25 -4.05
CA LEU A 154 5.01 14.93 -2.63
C LEU A 154 6.35 14.46 -2.08
N VAL A 155 6.99 13.48 -2.75
CA VAL A 155 8.16 12.79 -2.22
C VAL A 155 9.31 13.75 -1.90
N PRO A 156 9.77 14.65 -2.81
CA PRO A 156 10.89 15.53 -2.48
C PRO A 156 10.53 16.50 -1.34
N GLN A 157 9.30 17.00 -1.26
CA GLN A 157 8.89 17.88 -0.17
C GLN A 157 8.91 17.17 1.18
N VAL A 158 8.51 15.90 1.24
CA VAL A 158 8.56 15.10 2.47
C VAL A 158 10.00 14.76 2.82
N VAL A 159 10.84 14.41 1.83
CA VAL A 159 12.27 14.12 2.03
C VAL A 159 13.01 15.33 2.59
N ASP A 160 12.77 16.52 2.04
CA ASP A 160 13.44 17.75 2.48
C ASP A 160 13.01 18.20 3.89
N ALA A 161 11.81 17.79 4.33
CA ALA A 161 11.25 18.18 5.61
C ALA A 161 11.60 17.24 6.78
N LEU A 162 12.05 16.01 6.51
CA LEU A 162 12.22 14.99 7.54
C LEU A 162 13.68 14.56 7.72
N ASP A 163 14.04 14.24 8.96
CA ASP A 163 15.32 13.61 9.32
C ASP A 163 15.24 12.07 9.26
N ILE A 164 14.03 11.49 9.27
CA ILE A 164 13.81 10.04 9.19
C ILE A 164 13.66 9.58 7.74
N PRO A 165 13.97 8.30 7.43
CA PRO A 165 13.87 7.79 6.06
C PRO A 165 12.45 7.88 5.49
N VAL A 166 12.36 8.19 4.21
CA VAL A 166 11.11 8.26 3.43
C VAL A 166 11.09 7.15 2.39
N LEU A 167 9.98 6.41 2.31
CA LEU A 167 9.67 5.53 1.18
C LEU A 167 8.66 6.24 0.28
N ALA A 168 8.78 6.07 -1.03
CA ALA A 168 7.81 6.59 -2.00
C ALA A 168 6.75 5.54 -2.33
N ALA A 169 5.50 5.95 -2.47
CA ALA A 169 4.39 5.11 -2.93
C ALA A 169 3.46 5.88 -3.87
N GLY A 170 2.73 5.14 -4.72
CA GLY A 170 1.88 5.72 -5.75
C GLY A 170 2.63 5.91 -7.08
N GLY A 171 2.03 5.48 -8.19
CA GLY A 171 2.61 5.64 -9.52
C GLY A 171 3.83 4.76 -9.84
N ILE A 172 4.24 3.86 -8.98
CA ILE A 172 5.44 3.01 -9.15
C ILE A 172 5.01 1.63 -9.67
N PHE A 173 5.55 1.24 -10.86
CA PHE A 173 5.21 -0.03 -11.51
C PHE A 173 6.42 -0.93 -11.76
N ASP A 174 7.53 -0.37 -12.24
CA ASP A 174 8.75 -1.09 -12.63
C ASP A 174 10.02 -0.37 -12.14
N GLY A 175 11.19 -0.84 -12.55
CA GLY A 175 12.48 -0.27 -12.16
C GLY A 175 12.64 1.21 -12.50
N ARG A 176 11.93 1.75 -13.51
CA ARG A 176 11.95 3.17 -13.86
C ARG A 176 11.34 4.02 -12.73
N GLY A 177 10.16 3.60 -12.24
CA GLY A 177 9.51 4.27 -11.12
C GLY A 177 10.31 4.18 -9.83
N VAL A 178 10.94 3.03 -9.56
CA VAL A 178 11.84 2.85 -8.41
C VAL A 178 13.05 3.77 -8.52
N ALA A 179 13.75 3.80 -9.67
CA ALA A 179 14.90 4.67 -9.88
C ALA A 179 14.53 6.16 -9.71
N ALA A 180 13.39 6.57 -10.29
CA ALA A 180 12.88 7.94 -10.12
C ALA A 180 12.62 8.27 -8.64
N ALA A 181 12.01 7.38 -7.87
CA ALA A 181 11.78 7.56 -6.43
C ALA A 181 13.09 7.78 -5.65
N PHE A 182 14.13 7.00 -5.95
CA PHE A 182 15.46 7.20 -5.36
C PHE A 182 16.08 8.54 -5.75
N MET A 183 15.92 8.97 -7.01
CA MET A 183 16.39 10.30 -7.48
C MET A 183 15.65 11.46 -6.80
N LEU A 184 14.40 11.25 -6.39
CA LEU A 184 13.63 12.20 -5.57
C LEU A 184 14.03 12.18 -4.08
N GLY A 185 15.01 11.36 -3.67
CA GLY A 185 15.54 11.27 -2.33
C GLY A 185 14.97 10.16 -1.46
N ALA A 186 13.96 9.41 -1.92
CA ALA A 186 13.42 8.28 -1.17
C ALA A 186 14.49 7.22 -0.88
N LYS A 187 14.31 6.48 0.22
CA LYS A 187 15.21 5.40 0.66
C LYS A 187 14.61 4.01 0.42
N GLY A 188 13.46 3.94 -0.21
CA GLY A 188 12.75 2.73 -0.59
C GLY A 188 11.45 3.06 -1.26
N VAL A 189 10.69 2.04 -1.63
CA VAL A 189 9.40 2.17 -2.27
C VAL A 189 8.36 1.25 -1.65
N GLN A 190 7.08 1.67 -1.71
CA GLN A 190 5.94 0.79 -1.44
C GLN A 190 5.12 0.64 -2.72
N VAL A 191 4.77 -0.59 -3.07
CA VAL A 191 4.02 -0.93 -4.29
C VAL A 191 2.79 -1.76 -3.90
N GLY A 192 1.61 -1.35 -4.37
CA GLY A 192 0.36 -2.09 -4.14
C GLY A 192 -0.17 -2.73 -5.42
N THR A 193 -0.60 -1.92 -6.37
CA THR A 193 -1.38 -2.32 -7.55
C THR A 193 -0.73 -3.44 -8.36
N ARG A 194 0.59 -3.45 -8.54
CA ARG A 194 1.27 -4.51 -9.26
C ARG A 194 1.18 -5.87 -8.55
N PHE A 195 1.17 -5.90 -7.21
CA PHE A 195 1.03 -7.15 -6.47
C PHE A 195 -0.38 -7.75 -6.52
N LEU A 196 -1.37 -7.01 -7.02
CA LEU A 196 -2.72 -7.56 -7.25
C LEU A 196 -2.73 -8.70 -8.28
N ILE A 197 -1.79 -8.70 -9.26
CA ILE A 197 -1.71 -9.77 -10.26
C ILE A 197 -0.73 -10.88 -9.88
N ALA A 198 -0.14 -10.80 -8.69
CA ALA A 198 0.75 -11.86 -8.22
C ALA A 198 -0.01 -13.21 -8.14
N ASP A 199 0.68 -14.29 -8.48
CA ASP A 199 0.10 -15.64 -8.40
C ASP A 199 -0.28 -16.00 -6.96
N GLU A 200 0.45 -15.46 -5.99
CA GLU A 200 0.19 -15.63 -4.55
C GLU A 200 -0.98 -14.78 -4.04
N CYS A 201 -1.43 -13.77 -4.79
CA CYS A 201 -2.56 -12.94 -4.44
C CYS A 201 -3.88 -13.65 -4.75
N HIS A 202 -4.74 -13.81 -3.75
CA HIS A 202 -5.96 -14.63 -3.80
C HIS A 202 -7.18 -13.96 -4.42
N ILE A 203 -7.07 -12.71 -4.92
CA ILE A 203 -8.22 -12.00 -5.51
C ILE A 203 -8.84 -12.79 -6.66
N HIS A 204 -10.16 -12.62 -6.84
CA HIS A 204 -10.92 -13.30 -7.88
C HIS A 204 -10.35 -13.05 -9.28
N GLU A 205 -10.40 -14.06 -10.15
CA GLU A 205 -9.86 -14.00 -11.52
C GLU A 205 -10.44 -12.86 -12.37
N ASN A 206 -11.70 -12.49 -12.17
CA ASN A 206 -12.30 -11.33 -12.82
C ASN A 206 -11.58 -10.03 -12.45
N TYR A 207 -11.07 -9.90 -11.22
CA TYR A 207 -10.29 -8.75 -10.81
C TYR A 207 -8.96 -8.71 -11.57
N LYS A 208 -8.21 -9.83 -11.59
CA LYS A 208 -6.96 -9.93 -12.35
C LYS A 208 -7.18 -9.66 -13.84
N ALA A 209 -8.23 -10.23 -14.43
CA ALA A 209 -8.59 -9.99 -15.83
C ALA A 209 -8.89 -8.51 -16.12
N ARG A 210 -9.59 -7.80 -15.21
CA ARG A 210 -9.86 -6.36 -15.35
C ARG A 210 -8.58 -5.52 -15.26
N LEU A 211 -7.63 -5.91 -14.42
CA LEU A 211 -6.33 -5.24 -14.32
C LEU A 211 -5.52 -5.43 -15.61
N ILE A 212 -5.44 -6.65 -16.14
CA ILE A 212 -4.71 -6.97 -17.38
C ILE A 212 -5.31 -6.24 -18.60
N ALA A 213 -6.63 -6.05 -18.61
CA ALA A 213 -7.35 -5.31 -19.66
C ALA A 213 -7.34 -3.78 -19.46
N ALA A 214 -6.74 -3.27 -18.38
CA ALA A 214 -6.72 -1.85 -18.11
C ALA A 214 -5.83 -1.08 -19.09
N SER A 215 -6.21 0.18 -19.35
CA SER A 215 -5.42 1.19 -20.05
C SER A 215 -5.05 2.32 -19.10
N ASP A 216 -4.30 3.29 -19.58
CA ASP A 216 -3.88 4.51 -18.88
C ASP A 216 -5.06 5.32 -18.30
N VAL A 217 -6.23 5.27 -18.93
CA VAL A 217 -7.44 5.99 -18.51
C VAL A 217 -8.46 5.12 -17.76
N SER A 218 -8.08 3.92 -17.32
CA SER A 218 -9.02 2.95 -16.73
C SER A 218 -9.36 3.18 -15.28
N THR A 219 -8.73 4.13 -14.58
CA THR A 219 -9.03 4.45 -13.19
C THR A 219 -9.85 5.73 -13.04
N MET A 220 -10.52 5.88 -11.92
CA MET A 220 -11.20 7.11 -11.50
C MET A 220 -11.23 7.23 -9.98
N VAL A 221 -11.40 8.44 -9.48
CA VAL A 221 -11.60 8.74 -8.06
C VAL A 221 -13.08 8.90 -7.77
N THR A 222 -13.55 8.33 -6.68
CA THR A 222 -14.89 8.47 -6.10
C THR A 222 -14.77 8.85 -4.62
N GLY A 223 -15.84 9.32 -3.99
CA GLY A 223 -15.86 9.67 -2.56
C GLY A 223 -15.22 11.01 -2.22
N LYS A 224 -14.73 11.78 -3.19
CA LYS A 224 -14.04 13.04 -2.94
C LYS A 224 -14.95 14.09 -2.28
N SER A 225 -16.21 14.20 -2.70
CA SER A 225 -17.20 15.10 -2.09
C SER A 225 -17.62 14.67 -0.67
N LEU A 226 -17.37 13.42 -0.33
CA LEU A 226 -17.66 12.83 0.98
C LEU A 226 -16.47 12.96 1.96
N GLY A 227 -15.32 13.47 1.49
CA GLY A 227 -14.09 13.54 2.27
C GLY A 227 -13.34 12.21 2.39
N ASP A 228 -13.66 11.25 1.53
CA ASP A 228 -13.13 9.89 1.52
C ASP A 228 -12.74 9.47 0.09
N ALA A 229 -11.76 10.18 -0.47
CA ALA A 229 -11.33 10.00 -1.85
C ALA A 229 -10.68 8.63 -2.06
N VAL A 230 -11.24 7.82 -2.96
CA VAL A 230 -10.79 6.46 -3.27
C VAL A 230 -10.60 6.28 -4.77
N ARG A 231 -9.41 5.80 -5.19
CA ARG A 231 -9.12 5.45 -6.58
C ARG A 231 -9.34 3.96 -6.85
N GLY A 232 -10.07 3.67 -7.93
CA GLY A 232 -10.28 2.31 -8.42
C GLY A 232 -10.51 2.27 -9.92
N LEU A 233 -10.70 1.06 -10.46
CA LEU A 233 -11.01 0.86 -11.87
C LEU A 233 -12.41 1.38 -12.20
N LYS A 234 -12.57 1.94 -13.40
CA LYS A 234 -13.87 2.32 -13.98
C LYS A 234 -14.73 1.08 -14.22
N THR A 235 -15.78 0.91 -13.44
CA THR A 235 -16.78 -0.16 -13.54
C THR A 235 -18.18 0.43 -13.58
N PRO A 236 -19.22 -0.35 -13.87
CA PRO A 236 -20.61 0.11 -13.69
C PRO A 236 -20.87 0.63 -12.26
N PHE A 237 -20.30 -0.05 -11.24
CA PHE A 237 -20.40 0.37 -9.84
C PHE A 237 -19.80 1.76 -9.62
N THR A 238 -18.50 1.97 -9.96
CA THR A 238 -17.82 3.25 -9.71
C THR A 238 -18.45 4.40 -10.48
N LYS A 239 -18.92 4.16 -11.71
CA LYS A 239 -19.66 5.17 -12.49
C LYS A 239 -21.00 5.54 -11.85
N LYS A 240 -21.73 4.56 -11.28
CA LYS A 240 -22.99 4.80 -10.58
C LYS A 240 -22.71 5.53 -9.25
N PHE A 241 -21.73 5.08 -8.48
CA PHE A 241 -21.31 5.75 -7.24
C PHE A 241 -20.98 7.24 -7.50
N PHE A 242 -20.15 7.52 -8.50
CA PHE A 242 -19.79 8.89 -8.89
C PHE A 242 -21.01 9.75 -9.25
N LYS A 243 -21.98 9.19 -10.00
CA LYS A 243 -23.22 9.91 -10.32
C LYS A 243 -24.02 10.24 -9.07
N MET A 244 -24.20 9.27 -8.18
CA MET A 244 -24.91 9.47 -6.90
C MET A 244 -24.22 10.50 -6.01
N GLU A 245 -22.88 10.45 -5.94
CA GLU A 245 -22.05 11.34 -5.13
C GLU A 245 -22.25 12.83 -5.48
N TYR A 246 -22.46 13.15 -6.74
CA TYR A 246 -22.63 14.52 -7.24
C TYR A 246 -24.08 14.87 -7.59
N ASP A 247 -25.04 14.01 -7.30
CA ASP A 247 -26.46 14.27 -7.47
C ASP A 247 -27.02 14.93 -6.18
N PRO A 248 -27.44 16.21 -6.23
CA PRO A 248 -27.95 16.90 -5.05
C PRO A 248 -29.26 16.30 -4.50
N ALA A 249 -29.95 15.47 -5.30
CA ALA A 249 -31.16 14.77 -4.86
C ALA A 249 -30.86 13.50 -4.05
N VAL A 250 -29.62 13.02 -4.04
CA VAL A 250 -29.23 11.78 -3.34
C VAL A 250 -28.57 12.13 -1.99
N PRO A 251 -29.14 11.70 -0.84
CA PRO A 251 -28.54 11.92 0.47
C PRO A 251 -27.17 11.23 0.58
N LYS A 252 -26.22 11.84 1.30
CA LYS A 252 -24.88 11.29 1.52
C LYS A 252 -24.91 9.90 2.14
N GLU A 253 -25.82 9.66 3.06
CA GLU A 253 -26.01 8.37 3.73
C GLU A 253 -26.37 7.26 2.73
N GLU A 254 -27.13 7.59 1.70
CA GLU A 254 -27.50 6.64 0.65
C GLU A 254 -26.30 6.30 -0.23
N VAL A 255 -25.47 7.28 -0.56
CA VAL A 255 -24.20 7.07 -1.30
C VAL A 255 -23.28 6.16 -0.51
N LEU A 256 -23.06 6.42 0.78
CA LEU A 256 -22.22 5.60 1.67
C LEU A 256 -22.76 4.17 1.78
N LYS A 257 -24.08 4.02 1.96
CA LYS A 257 -24.74 2.71 2.00
C LYS A 257 -24.55 1.93 0.69
N PHE A 258 -24.62 2.59 -0.45
CA PHE A 258 -24.37 1.98 -1.76
C PHE A 258 -22.91 1.47 -1.87
N GLY A 259 -21.93 2.18 -1.28
CA GLY A 259 -20.52 1.79 -1.25
C GLY A 259 -20.21 0.59 -0.33
N THR A 260 -21.05 0.36 0.68
CA THR A 260 -20.78 -0.62 1.73
C THR A 260 -20.63 -2.05 1.18
N GLY A 261 -19.52 -2.73 1.51
CA GLY A 261 -19.25 -4.11 1.10
C GLY A 261 -18.84 -4.29 -0.36
N SER A 262 -18.80 -3.23 -1.17
CA SER A 262 -18.46 -3.31 -2.61
C SER A 262 -17.04 -3.84 -2.85
N MET A 263 -16.08 -3.49 -2.01
CA MET A 263 -14.72 -4.00 -2.14
C MET A 263 -14.64 -5.51 -1.90
N ARG A 264 -15.34 -6.01 -0.88
CA ARG A 264 -15.43 -7.45 -0.62
C ARG A 264 -15.99 -8.21 -1.82
N LYS A 265 -17.07 -7.70 -2.44
CA LYS A 265 -17.65 -8.26 -3.68
C LYS A 265 -16.63 -8.31 -4.83
N ALA A 266 -15.80 -7.28 -4.98
CA ALA A 266 -14.77 -7.28 -6.00
C ALA A 266 -13.70 -8.35 -5.73
N VAL A 267 -13.22 -8.46 -4.47
CA VAL A 267 -12.11 -9.33 -4.08
C VAL A 267 -12.50 -10.80 -4.15
N PHE A 268 -13.64 -11.19 -3.55
CA PHE A 268 -14.02 -12.60 -3.37
C PHE A 268 -14.99 -13.10 -4.45
N ASP A 269 -15.95 -12.26 -4.87
CA ASP A 269 -17.01 -12.68 -5.78
C ASP A 269 -16.69 -12.28 -7.25
N GLY A 270 -15.71 -11.40 -7.45
CA GLY A 270 -15.36 -10.84 -8.76
C GLY A 270 -16.55 -10.14 -9.44
N ASP A 271 -17.45 -9.56 -8.63
CA ASP A 271 -18.68 -8.92 -9.10
C ASP A 271 -18.39 -7.64 -9.88
N LEU A 272 -18.41 -7.72 -11.20
CA LEU A 272 -18.12 -6.60 -12.09
C LEU A 272 -19.16 -5.48 -12.03
N ALA A 273 -20.38 -5.77 -11.59
CA ALA A 273 -21.49 -4.82 -11.54
C ALA A 273 -21.59 -4.09 -10.19
N GLY A 274 -21.35 -4.82 -9.09
CA GLY A 274 -21.50 -4.31 -7.72
C GLY A 274 -20.20 -4.16 -6.94
N GLY A 275 -19.05 -4.53 -7.53
CA GLY A 275 -17.75 -4.50 -6.89
C GLY A 275 -16.96 -3.22 -7.12
N SER A 276 -16.24 -2.77 -6.08
CA SER A 276 -15.24 -1.71 -6.15
C SER A 276 -13.84 -2.32 -6.30
N PHE A 277 -13.26 -2.18 -7.48
CA PHE A 277 -11.97 -2.74 -7.86
C PHE A 277 -10.87 -1.68 -7.65
N LEU A 278 -10.26 -1.64 -6.47
CA LEU A 278 -9.27 -0.63 -6.14
C LEU A 278 -7.95 -0.88 -6.87
N ALA A 279 -7.46 0.14 -7.58
CA ALA A 279 -6.19 0.10 -8.29
C ALA A 279 -5.68 1.51 -8.57
N GLY A 280 -4.38 1.71 -8.54
CA GLY A 280 -3.71 2.95 -8.92
C GLY A 280 -3.60 3.12 -10.44
N GLU A 281 -3.14 4.28 -10.86
CA GLU A 281 -3.03 4.66 -12.28
C GLU A 281 -2.12 3.72 -13.08
N VAL A 282 -1.13 3.12 -12.44
CA VAL A 282 -0.24 2.13 -13.06
C VAL A 282 -0.93 0.84 -13.50
N ALA A 283 -2.22 0.66 -13.19
CA ALA A 283 -3.00 -0.48 -13.67
C ALA A 283 -2.91 -0.66 -15.20
N GLY A 284 -2.83 0.46 -15.94
CA GLY A 284 -2.66 0.43 -17.39
C GLY A 284 -1.37 -0.22 -17.90
N MET A 285 -0.37 -0.40 -17.02
CA MET A 285 0.89 -1.03 -17.34
C MET A 285 0.89 -2.55 -17.11
N ILE A 286 -0.09 -3.08 -16.39
CA ILE A 286 -0.24 -4.52 -16.13
C ILE A 286 -0.65 -5.24 -17.42
N LYS A 287 0.09 -6.30 -17.81
CA LYS A 287 -0.19 -7.06 -19.05
C LYS A 287 -0.29 -8.57 -18.86
N LYS A 288 0.21 -9.10 -17.74
CA LYS A 288 0.25 -10.53 -17.44
C LYS A 288 0.24 -10.77 -15.93
N LYS A 289 -0.02 -12.01 -15.53
CA LYS A 289 0.24 -12.48 -14.17
C LYS A 289 1.75 -12.73 -13.99
N GLU A 290 2.21 -12.57 -12.77
CA GLU A 290 3.61 -12.76 -12.37
C GLU A 290 3.64 -13.33 -10.96
N THR A 291 4.73 -14.00 -10.57
CA THR A 291 4.95 -14.32 -9.16
C THR A 291 5.39 -13.08 -8.37
N ALA A 292 5.17 -13.06 -7.07
CA ALA A 292 5.66 -11.98 -6.21
C ALA A 292 7.20 -11.81 -6.33
N LYS A 293 7.92 -12.92 -6.52
CA LYS A 293 9.38 -12.91 -6.74
C LYS A 293 9.75 -12.19 -8.03
N GLU A 294 9.12 -12.53 -9.16
CA GLU A 294 9.38 -11.87 -10.46
C GLU A 294 9.09 -10.36 -10.37
N ILE A 295 8.02 -9.96 -9.66
CA ILE A 295 7.68 -8.56 -9.44
C ILE A 295 8.78 -7.83 -8.65
N VAL A 296 9.24 -8.42 -7.54
CA VAL A 296 10.30 -7.84 -6.70
C VAL A 296 11.62 -7.73 -7.48
N GLU A 297 11.98 -8.76 -8.22
CA GLU A 297 13.20 -8.79 -9.03
C GLU A 297 13.15 -7.74 -10.15
N ASP A 298 12.08 -7.65 -10.91
CA ASP A 298 11.93 -6.67 -11.99
C ASP A 298 11.99 -5.22 -11.46
N LEU A 299 11.32 -4.94 -10.35
CA LEU A 299 11.35 -3.61 -9.72
C LEU A 299 12.77 -3.24 -9.29
N MET A 300 13.46 -4.12 -8.56
CA MET A 300 14.72 -3.77 -7.91
C MET A 300 15.93 -3.91 -8.84
N ASP A 301 16.01 -4.99 -9.61
CA ASP A 301 17.11 -5.20 -10.54
C ASP A 301 17.01 -4.25 -11.75
N GLY A 302 15.77 -3.93 -12.17
CA GLY A 302 15.52 -2.89 -13.18
C GLY A 302 15.99 -1.51 -12.72
N ALA A 303 15.68 -1.14 -11.47
CA ALA A 303 16.14 0.12 -10.91
C ALA A 303 17.67 0.17 -10.75
N GLU A 304 18.29 -0.91 -10.30
CA GLU A 304 19.73 -1.00 -10.15
C GLU A 304 20.46 -0.76 -11.48
N LYS A 305 19.98 -1.39 -12.56
CA LYS A 305 20.54 -1.18 -13.91
C LYS A 305 20.42 0.27 -14.37
N LEU A 306 19.27 0.90 -14.12
CA LEU A 306 19.05 2.31 -14.49
C LEU A 306 19.94 3.25 -13.69
N LEU A 307 20.01 3.08 -12.37
CA LEU A 307 20.84 3.93 -11.51
C LEU A 307 22.34 3.79 -11.81
N ALA A 308 22.80 2.58 -12.16
CA ALA A 308 24.19 2.36 -12.61
C ALA A 308 24.50 3.04 -13.96
N GLY A 309 23.49 3.25 -14.81
CA GLY A 309 23.63 3.90 -16.12
C GLY A 309 23.46 5.43 -16.10
N VAL A 310 23.09 6.03 -14.96
CA VAL A 310 22.89 7.50 -14.85
C VAL A 310 24.09 8.32 -15.36
N PRO A 311 25.37 7.96 -15.11
CA PRO A 311 26.50 8.69 -15.69
C PRO A 311 26.47 8.79 -17.21
N GLY A 312 25.82 7.87 -17.92
CA GLY A 312 25.67 7.93 -19.38
C GLY A 312 24.76 9.06 -19.90
N PHE A 313 24.03 9.74 -19.02
CA PHE A 313 23.27 10.96 -19.36
C PHE A 313 24.07 12.25 -19.19
N LEU A 314 25.28 12.16 -18.61
CA LEU A 314 26.16 13.28 -18.32
C LEU A 314 27.34 13.26 -19.29
N ALA A 315 27.07 13.30 -20.60
CA ALA A 315 28.11 13.30 -21.64
C ALA A 315 28.89 14.62 -21.70
#